data_7aefc0e6fcbf111d39c07c5a3d3abf51
#
_entry.id   7aefc0e6fcbf111d39c07c5a3d3abf51
#
_cell.length_a   1.000
_cell.length_b   1.000
_cell.length_c   1.000
_cell.angle_alpha   90.00
_cell.angle_beta   90.00
_cell.angle_gamma   90.00
#
_symmetry.space_group_name_H-M   'P 1'
#
loop_
_entity.id
_entity.type
_entity.pdbx_description
1 polymer ?
#
loop_
_entity_poly.entity_id
_entity_poly.type
_entity_poly.pdbx_seq_one_letter_code
_entity_poly.pdbx_strand_id
1 'polypeptide(L)'
;MNLKDIIGEATDYDKKLALEVKRPKSWCKSVSAFANGIGGTLIFGVSNDNEVRGLLDAEIISEQIKTRLDPIPEFHLSFFRTEDDKTLILLNIRQGEETPYYYLADGVMEAYVRLGNESVKADATELKRLVLRGKNSSYDALGTTYSVSDYAFSKLRERYKAWTGESLEDKELVSFGLVDDKGKLTNAGALLADDLPIRWSRVLCTRWNGLDKGGGIMDAFDDAEYSGSLISLLNEGAAFIKRNMKTMWKKTANSRIDMPEYCERSYFEALVNALVHRDYLVNGSEVHIDMFDDRMVIYSPGGMPDGTLVQERVIDAIPSTRRNPVLADVFQRLGYMERKGSGLTKIINAYKNANNYDESKAPQFISSRVEFTVILKNLNYGENRDNKSEINDVSQAAEQYVQRTEEVFLNALRNNPYISRKELSKLLMISEDGVKYQLKKLKSKGLIEHIGASRGGYWEVK
;
A
#
# COMPACT_ATOMS: atom_id res chain seq x y z
N MET A 1 -2.33 -12.32 26.86
CA MET A 1 -1.69 -12.78 25.62
C MET A 1 -1.44 -14.27 25.80
N ASN A 2 -2.06 -15.13 25.02
CA ASN A 2 -1.82 -16.56 25.13
C ASN A 2 -0.69 -16.90 24.17
N LEU A 3 0.45 -17.42 24.68
CA LEU A 3 1.61 -17.76 23.84
C LEU A 3 1.30 -18.82 22.77
N LYS A 4 0.24 -19.60 22.97
CA LYS A 4 -0.23 -20.59 21.99
C LYS A 4 -0.83 -19.94 20.74
N ASP A 5 -1.20 -18.65 20.80
CA ASP A 5 -1.76 -17.89 19.69
C ASP A 5 -0.67 -17.18 18.87
N ILE A 6 0.60 -17.18 19.35
CA ILE A 6 1.74 -16.61 18.66
C ILE A 6 2.33 -17.66 17.70
N ILE A 7 1.67 -17.83 16.56
CA ILE A 7 2.12 -18.73 15.50
C ILE A 7 2.84 -17.93 14.43
N GLY A 8 4.15 -18.16 14.27
CA GLY A 8 4.96 -17.48 13.24
C GLY A 8 5.60 -16.19 13.72
N GLU A 9 5.95 -15.32 12.79
CA GLU A 9 6.42 -13.94 12.99
C GLU A 9 5.40 -13.01 12.34
N ALA A 10 5.08 -11.90 12.99
CA ALA A 10 4.11 -10.93 12.50
C ALA A 10 4.70 -9.51 12.45
N THR A 11 3.93 -8.57 11.91
CA THR A 11 4.36 -7.18 11.77
C THR A 11 4.53 -6.50 13.12
N ASP A 12 3.75 -6.89 14.12
CA ASP A 12 3.65 -6.30 15.44
C ASP A 12 4.40 -7.05 16.55
N TYR A 13 5.05 -8.15 16.22
CA TYR A 13 5.96 -8.84 17.16
C TYR A 13 7.13 -9.53 16.46
N ASP A 14 8.22 -9.73 17.21
CA ASP A 14 9.43 -10.43 16.78
C ASP A 14 9.94 -11.29 17.94
N LYS A 15 10.65 -12.38 17.62
CA LYS A 15 11.15 -13.35 18.59
C LYS A 15 12.66 -13.43 18.58
N LYS A 16 13.25 -13.60 19.76
CA LYS A 16 14.68 -13.80 19.93
C LYS A 16 14.92 -14.89 20.96
N LEU A 17 15.82 -15.81 20.65
CA LEU A 17 16.18 -16.89 21.57
C LEU A 17 16.82 -16.34 22.85
N ALA A 18 17.67 -15.32 22.72
CA ALA A 18 18.41 -14.73 23.85
C ALA A 18 18.57 -13.23 23.66
N LEU A 19 18.83 -12.51 24.77
CA LEU A 19 19.26 -11.11 24.74
C LEU A 19 20.78 -11.08 24.45
N GLU A 20 21.15 -10.81 23.20
CA GLU A 20 22.55 -10.71 22.80
C GLU A 20 23.15 -9.35 23.18
N VAL A 21 23.65 -9.22 24.42
CA VAL A 21 24.22 -7.96 24.94
C VAL A 21 25.47 -7.53 24.16
N LYS A 22 26.32 -8.50 23.74
CA LYS A 22 27.56 -8.25 22.98
C LYS A 22 27.29 -7.93 21.50
N ARG A 23 26.12 -8.29 20.98
CA ARG A 23 25.71 -8.05 19.59
C ARG A 23 24.31 -7.40 19.55
N PRO A 24 24.15 -6.21 20.13
CA PRO A 24 22.82 -5.60 20.31
C PRO A 24 22.11 -5.29 18.99
N LYS A 25 22.83 -5.18 17.87
CA LYS A 25 22.23 -4.97 16.56
C LYS A 25 21.21 -6.05 16.18
N SER A 26 21.39 -7.31 16.66
CA SER A 26 20.50 -8.43 16.35
C SER A 26 19.04 -8.17 16.78
N TRP A 27 18.84 -7.44 17.88
CA TRP A 27 17.53 -7.11 18.43
C TRP A 27 17.22 -5.60 18.40
N CYS A 28 18.20 -4.71 18.53
CA CYS A 28 17.98 -3.26 18.45
C CYS A 28 17.41 -2.81 17.11
N LYS A 29 17.73 -3.50 15.99
CA LYS A 29 17.10 -3.24 14.70
C LYS A 29 15.57 -3.43 14.74
N SER A 30 15.10 -4.42 15.50
CA SER A 30 13.65 -4.64 15.67
C SER A 30 13.03 -3.57 16.58
N VAL A 31 13.75 -3.12 17.60
CA VAL A 31 13.30 -1.98 18.43
C VAL A 31 13.20 -0.71 17.61
N SER A 32 14.22 -0.41 16.77
CA SER A 32 14.18 0.73 15.84
C SER A 32 12.98 0.61 14.88
N ALA A 33 12.79 -0.57 14.30
CA ALA A 33 11.72 -0.80 13.33
C ALA A 33 10.31 -0.67 13.95
N PHE A 34 10.12 -1.12 15.18
CA PHE A 34 8.88 -0.94 15.93
C PHE A 34 8.63 0.52 16.29
N ALA A 35 9.64 1.22 16.84
CA ALA A 35 9.53 2.64 17.16
C ALA A 35 9.27 3.52 15.92
N ASN A 36 9.89 3.19 14.79
CA ASN A 36 9.66 3.85 13.51
C ASN A 36 8.35 3.41 12.83
N GLY A 37 7.70 2.36 13.30
CA GLY A 37 6.44 1.80 12.77
C GLY A 37 5.25 2.12 13.65
N ILE A 38 4.42 1.10 13.86
CA ILE A 38 3.19 1.13 14.66
C ILE A 38 3.39 0.70 16.12
N GLY A 39 4.64 0.50 16.54
CA GLY A 39 4.98 -0.18 17.77
C GLY A 39 5.06 -1.69 17.59
N GLY A 40 5.27 -2.42 18.68
CA GLY A 40 5.31 -3.87 18.65
C GLY A 40 5.97 -4.49 19.87
N THR A 41 5.99 -5.83 19.92
CA THR A 41 6.52 -6.59 21.04
C THR A 41 7.72 -7.42 20.61
N LEU A 42 8.84 -7.27 21.31
CA LEU A 42 10.00 -8.14 21.16
C LEU A 42 10.01 -9.16 22.29
N ILE A 43 10.01 -10.45 21.95
CA ILE A 43 9.90 -11.58 22.87
C ILE A 43 11.23 -12.28 22.93
N PHE A 44 11.87 -12.32 24.11
CA PHE A 44 13.11 -13.07 24.34
C PHE A 44 12.84 -14.38 25.06
N GLY A 45 13.56 -15.43 24.67
CA GLY A 45 13.41 -16.79 25.17
C GLY A 45 12.63 -17.74 24.28
N VAL A 46 12.35 -17.32 23.02
CA VAL A 46 11.65 -18.12 22.02
C VAL A 46 12.56 -18.32 20.78
N SER A 47 12.69 -19.56 20.32
CA SER A 47 13.50 -19.88 19.13
C SER A 47 12.76 -19.53 17.84
N ASN A 48 13.48 -19.53 16.70
CA ASN A 48 12.89 -19.32 15.38
C ASN A 48 11.87 -20.40 14.99
N ASP A 49 12.00 -21.60 15.55
CA ASP A 49 11.09 -22.74 15.35
C ASP A 49 9.87 -22.70 16.29
N ASN A 50 9.65 -21.57 16.95
CA ASN A 50 8.57 -21.33 17.93
C ASN A 50 8.67 -22.15 19.23
N GLU A 51 9.82 -22.75 19.50
CA GLU A 51 10.03 -23.44 20.79
C GLU A 51 10.29 -22.43 21.90
N VAL A 52 9.53 -22.50 22.95
CA VAL A 52 9.76 -21.74 24.17
C VAL A 52 10.91 -22.37 24.95
N ARG A 53 12.07 -21.70 24.93
CA ARG A 53 13.27 -22.13 25.67
C ARG A 53 13.37 -21.51 27.05
N GLY A 54 12.84 -20.29 27.22
CA GLY A 54 12.99 -19.48 28.41
C GLY A 54 14.40 -18.86 28.53
N LEU A 55 14.56 -18.00 29.49
CA LEU A 55 15.82 -17.34 29.84
C LEU A 55 16.20 -17.72 31.26
N LEU A 56 17.46 -18.16 31.44
CA LEU A 56 18.08 -18.27 32.76
C LEU A 56 18.41 -16.85 33.24
N ASP A 57 18.19 -16.59 34.53
CA ASP A 57 18.49 -15.29 35.15
C ASP A 57 17.86 -14.08 34.44
N ALA A 58 16.60 -14.22 33.98
CA ALA A 58 15.89 -13.21 33.19
C ALA A 58 15.90 -11.80 33.84
N GLU A 59 15.80 -11.70 35.17
CA GLU A 59 15.84 -10.45 35.90
C GLU A 59 17.22 -9.77 35.74
N ILE A 60 18.33 -10.51 35.93
CA ILE A 60 19.69 -9.99 35.79
C ILE A 60 19.97 -9.58 34.34
N ILE A 61 19.49 -10.38 33.38
CA ILE A 61 19.65 -10.09 31.95
C ILE A 61 18.85 -8.83 31.56
N SER A 62 17.68 -8.62 32.16
CA SER A 62 16.86 -7.46 31.87
C SER A 62 17.51 -6.12 32.23
N GLU A 63 18.33 -6.08 33.27
CA GLU A 63 19.11 -4.89 33.66
C GLU A 63 20.14 -4.47 32.60
N GLN A 64 20.50 -5.40 31.71
CA GLN A 64 21.45 -5.16 30.63
C GLN A 64 20.79 -4.67 29.34
N ILE A 65 19.46 -4.50 29.33
CA ILE A 65 18.74 -3.97 28.17
C ILE A 65 19.08 -2.48 28.02
N LYS A 66 20.00 -2.22 27.10
CA LYS A 66 20.36 -0.86 26.67
C LYS A 66 20.16 -0.78 25.19
N THR A 67 19.11 -0.10 24.78
CA THR A 67 18.91 0.20 23.37
C THR A 67 20.02 1.13 22.89
N ARG A 68 20.65 0.78 21.79
CA ARG A 68 21.63 1.62 21.12
C ARG A 68 20.93 2.53 20.10
N LEU A 69 19.85 3.17 20.53
CA LEU A 69 19.02 4.02 19.67
C LEU A 69 19.06 5.48 20.12
N ASP A 70 18.97 6.35 19.14
CA ASP A 70 18.81 7.79 19.31
C ASP A 70 17.74 8.29 18.33
N PRO A 71 16.68 8.97 18.79
CA PRO A 71 16.31 9.12 20.21
C PRO A 71 16.00 7.75 20.86
N ILE A 72 15.92 7.74 22.19
CA ILE A 72 15.59 6.51 22.94
C ILE A 72 14.08 6.28 22.83
N PRO A 73 13.61 5.15 22.29
CA PRO A 73 12.18 4.89 22.18
C PRO A 73 11.55 4.57 23.54
N GLU A 74 10.28 4.90 23.68
CA GLU A 74 9.51 4.50 24.86
C GLU A 74 9.18 3.00 24.76
N PHE A 75 9.50 2.25 25.82
CA PHE A 75 9.17 0.84 25.92
C PHE A 75 8.79 0.44 27.33
N HIS A 76 8.00 -0.63 27.43
CA HIS A 76 7.64 -1.28 28.68
C HIS A 76 8.19 -2.69 28.69
N LEU A 77 8.91 -3.02 29.77
CA LEU A 77 9.46 -4.35 30.01
C LEU A 77 8.56 -5.11 30.97
N SER A 78 8.27 -6.36 30.64
CA SER A 78 7.55 -7.27 31.53
C SER A 78 8.10 -8.69 31.42
N PHE A 79 7.87 -9.47 32.48
CA PHE A 79 8.23 -10.89 32.52
C PHE A 79 6.97 -11.73 32.35
N PHE A 80 7.11 -12.81 31.60
CA PHE A 80 6.06 -13.80 31.47
C PHE A 80 6.61 -15.16 31.86
N ARG A 81 5.95 -15.82 32.82
CA ARG A 81 6.27 -17.18 33.24
C ARG A 81 5.29 -18.15 32.59
N THR A 82 5.83 -19.14 31.90
CA THR A 82 5.03 -20.17 31.23
C THR A 82 4.54 -21.22 32.21
N GLU A 83 3.61 -22.08 31.78
CA GLU A 83 3.14 -23.23 32.56
C GLU A 83 4.26 -24.21 32.94
N ASP A 84 5.29 -24.33 32.09
CA ASP A 84 6.50 -25.14 32.29
C ASP A 84 7.58 -24.43 33.11
N ASP A 85 7.24 -23.39 33.86
CA ASP A 85 8.15 -22.60 34.73
C ASP A 85 9.32 -21.91 33.98
N LYS A 86 9.19 -21.67 32.68
CA LYS A 86 10.16 -20.92 31.88
C LYS A 86 9.84 -19.42 31.89
N THR A 87 10.86 -18.62 32.07
CA THR A 87 10.69 -17.15 32.09
C THR A 87 11.04 -16.53 30.74
N LEU A 88 10.17 -15.70 30.21
CA LEU A 88 10.38 -14.88 29.02
C LEU A 88 10.45 -13.41 29.41
N ILE A 89 11.18 -12.62 28.61
CA ILE A 89 11.16 -11.15 28.67
C ILE A 89 10.35 -10.64 27.49
N LEU A 90 9.36 -9.80 27.79
CA LEU A 90 8.55 -9.08 26.81
C LEU A 90 8.94 -7.62 26.82
N LEU A 91 9.41 -7.10 25.71
CA LEU A 91 9.72 -5.70 25.51
C LEU A 91 8.66 -5.11 24.58
N ASN A 92 7.70 -4.36 25.15
CA ASN A 92 6.65 -3.69 24.39
C ASN A 92 7.13 -2.30 24.01
N ILE A 93 7.38 -2.07 22.74
CA ILE A 93 7.86 -0.81 22.16
C ILE A 93 6.64 -0.04 21.65
N ARG A 94 6.49 1.21 22.08
CA ARG A 94 5.46 2.09 21.54
C ARG A 94 5.86 2.69 20.20
N GLN A 95 4.87 3.05 19.40
CA GLN A 95 5.10 3.91 18.24
C GLN A 95 5.78 5.19 18.69
N GLY A 96 6.91 5.52 18.09
CA GLY A 96 7.66 6.70 18.43
C GLY A 96 7.14 7.97 17.75
N GLU A 97 7.16 9.08 18.47
CA GLU A 97 6.75 10.40 17.97
C GLU A 97 7.95 11.15 17.32
N GLU A 98 9.15 10.95 17.82
CA GLU A 98 10.38 11.63 17.40
C GLU A 98 11.18 10.86 16.34
N THR A 99 10.49 10.34 15.32
CA THR A 99 11.15 9.58 14.24
C THR A 99 12.09 10.46 13.42
N PRO A 100 13.20 9.92 12.87
CA PRO A 100 13.64 8.51 12.87
C PRO A 100 14.37 8.11 14.16
N TYR A 101 14.08 6.93 14.66
CA TYR A 101 14.85 6.27 15.72
C TYR A 101 16.01 5.50 15.09
N TYR A 102 17.22 6.02 15.24
CA TYR A 102 18.42 5.43 14.64
C TYR A 102 19.10 4.43 15.58
N TYR A 103 19.54 3.32 15.04
CA TYR A 103 20.53 2.48 15.69
C TYR A 103 21.90 3.15 15.55
N LEU A 104 22.56 3.38 16.70
CA LEU A 104 23.86 4.03 16.79
C LEU A 104 24.84 3.11 17.53
N ALA A 105 25.65 2.37 16.81
CA ALA A 105 26.77 1.61 17.36
C ALA A 105 27.78 1.28 16.27
N ASP A 106 29.02 1.06 16.68
CA ASP A 106 30.12 0.60 15.81
C ASP A 106 30.35 1.48 14.56
N GLY A 107 30.13 2.80 14.70
CA GLY A 107 30.25 3.76 13.58
C GLY A 107 29.09 3.72 12.58
N VAL A 108 28.03 3.01 12.90
CA VAL A 108 26.84 2.86 12.06
C VAL A 108 25.70 3.70 12.61
N MET A 109 25.03 4.47 11.72
CA MET A 109 23.79 5.18 11.99
C MET A 109 22.74 4.70 10.99
N GLU A 110 21.81 3.87 11.43
CA GLU A 110 20.82 3.25 10.55
C GLU A 110 19.45 3.25 11.22
N ALA A 111 18.42 3.72 10.49
CA ALA A 111 17.02 3.54 10.87
C ALA A 111 16.48 2.25 10.23
N TYR A 112 15.63 1.56 10.97
CA TYR A 112 14.96 0.35 10.50
C TYR A 112 13.46 0.53 10.49
N VAL A 113 12.78 -0.19 9.59
CA VAL A 113 11.32 -0.25 9.47
C VAL A 113 10.86 -1.71 9.33
N ARG A 114 9.61 -1.99 9.68
CA ARG A 114 9.04 -3.35 9.49
C ARG A 114 8.59 -3.52 8.04
N LEU A 115 8.96 -4.66 7.45
CA LEU A 115 8.47 -5.13 6.16
C LEU A 115 7.94 -6.56 6.37
N GLY A 116 6.62 -6.68 6.54
CA GLY A 116 6.04 -7.91 7.04
C GLY A 116 6.62 -8.29 8.40
N ASN A 117 7.25 -9.45 8.49
CA ASN A 117 7.90 -9.96 9.70
C ASN A 117 9.40 -9.60 9.83
N GLU A 118 9.98 -8.85 8.87
CA GLU A 118 11.40 -8.49 8.88
C GLU A 118 11.63 -7.03 9.29
N SER A 119 12.73 -6.77 10.00
CA SER A 119 13.25 -5.43 10.27
C SER A 119 14.33 -5.11 9.25
N VAL A 120 13.98 -4.27 8.27
CA VAL A 120 14.85 -3.87 7.15
C VAL A 120 15.35 -2.44 7.32
N LYS A 121 16.49 -2.13 6.75
CA LYS A 121 17.03 -0.77 6.75
C LYS A 121 16.13 0.14 5.93
N ALA A 122 15.81 1.31 6.48
CA ALA A 122 15.05 2.34 5.80
C ALA A 122 15.83 2.87 4.59
N ASP A 123 15.21 2.90 3.42
CA ASP A 123 15.74 3.56 2.24
C ASP A 123 15.63 5.10 2.31
N ALA A 124 16.13 5.80 1.30
CA ALA A 124 16.13 7.26 1.29
C ALA A 124 14.71 7.87 1.34
N THR A 125 13.74 7.22 0.73
CA THR A 125 12.34 7.68 0.72
C THR A 125 11.70 7.46 2.09
N GLU A 126 11.93 6.29 2.69
CA GLU A 126 11.47 6.01 4.06
C GLU A 126 12.09 6.95 5.09
N LEU A 127 13.37 7.24 4.98
CA LEU A 127 14.02 8.22 5.86
C LEU A 127 13.36 9.61 5.76
N LYS A 128 13.03 10.06 4.54
CA LYS A 128 12.30 11.33 4.36
C LYS A 128 10.93 11.29 5.04
N ARG A 129 10.17 10.18 4.91
CA ARG A 129 8.87 10.01 5.58
C ARG A 129 9.01 10.05 7.10
N LEU A 130 10.00 9.34 7.65
CA LEU A 130 10.27 9.31 9.09
C LEU A 130 10.64 10.72 9.60
N VAL A 131 11.52 11.44 8.91
CA VAL A 131 11.90 12.81 9.27
C VAL A 131 10.69 13.76 9.26
N LEU A 132 9.83 13.68 8.25
CA LEU A 132 8.62 14.49 8.20
C LEU A 132 7.67 14.17 9.36
N ARG A 133 7.48 12.88 9.66
CA ARG A 133 6.64 12.45 10.79
C ARG A 133 7.18 12.97 12.13
N GLY A 134 8.47 12.85 12.39
CA GLY A 134 9.09 13.32 13.62
C GLY A 134 9.10 14.85 13.77
N LYS A 135 9.00 15.57 12.66
CA LYS A 135 8.78 17.04 12.64
C LYS A 135 7.30 17.41 12.72
N ASN A 136 6.41 16.44 12.87
CA ASN A 136 4.96 16.64 12.82
C ASN A 136 4.51 17.41 11.56
N SER A 137 5.14 17.11 10.41
CA SER A 137 4.94 17.77 9.13
C SER A 137 4.60 16.73 8.05
N SER A 138 4.06 17.19 6.94
CA SER A 138 3.68 16.37 5.79
C SER A 138 4.28 16.94 4.51
N TYR A 139 4.39 16.12 3.46
CA TYR A 139 4.91 16.56 2.17
C TYR A 139 4.15 17.78 1.63
N ASP A 140 2.83 17.75 1.69
CA ASP A 140 1.95 18.79 1.16
C ASP A 140 2.05 20.12 1.91
N ALA A 141 2.47 20.10 3.19
CA ALA A 141 2.70 21.31 4.00
C ALA A 141 4.09 21.97 3.78
N LEU A 142 5.03 21.28 3.10
CA LEU A 142 6.35 21.86 2.86
C LEU A 142 6.28 23.03 1.87
N GLY A 143 6.98 24.13 2.21
CA GLY A 143 7.14 25.29 1.33
C GLY A 143 7.96 24.98 0.08
N THR A 144 7.65 25.67 -1.01
CA THR A 144 8.35 25.61 -2.29
C THR A 144 9.09 26.90 -2.57
N THR A 145 9.78 26.97 -3.71
CA THR A 145 10.37 28.23 -4.22
C THR A 145 9.40 29.05 -5.09
N TYR A 146 8.23 28.50 -5.43
CA TYR A 146 7.25 29.11 -6.32
C TYR A 146 6.50 30.25 -5.61
N SER A 147 6.39 31.43 -6.28
CA SER A 147 5.64 32.57 -5.75
C SER A 147 4.16 32.45 -6.11
N VAL A 148 3.26 32.76 -5.18
CA VAL A 148 1.81 32.72 -5.43
C VAL A 148 1.39 33.65 -6.57
N SER A 149 2.12 34.76 -6.78
CA SER A 149 1.87 35.71 -7.88
C SER A 149 2.06 35.14 -9.28
N ASP A 150 2.79 34.03 -9.39
CA ASP A 150 3.15 33.45 -10.68
C ASP A 150 2.18 32.36 -11.12
N TYR A 151 1.18 32.06 -10.28
CA TYR A 151 0.24 30.93 -10.50
C TYR A 151 -1.22 31.33 -10.28
N ALA A 152 -2.10 30.80 -11.12
CA ALA A 152 -3.55 30.96 -11.00
C ALA A 152 -4.19 29.79 -10.25
N PHE A 153 -5.34 30.05 -9.62
CA PHE A 153 -6.16 29.09 -8.90
C PHE A 153 -7.62 29.13 -9.38
N SER A 154 -7.84 29.30 -10.67
CA SER A 154 -9.18 29.54 -11.24
C SER A 154 -10.11 28.36 -10.99
N LYS A 155 -9.63 27.13 -11.19
CA LYS A 155 -10.43 25.91 -10.97
C LYS A 155 -10.75 25.66 -9.49
N LEU A 156 -9.81 25.97 -8.61
CA LEU A 156 -10.03 25.92 -7.16
C LEU A 156 -11.10 26.92 -6.73
N ARG A 157 -11.01 28.18 -7.19
CA ARG A 157 -11.96 29.25 -6.89
C ARG A 157 -13.35 28.96 -7.45
N GLU A 158 -13.43 28.49 -8.69
CA GLU A 158 -14.68 28.10 -9.33
C GLU A 158 -15.37 26.97 -8.55
N ARG A 159 -14.65 25.92 -8.22
CA ARG A 159 -15.20 24.79 -7.46
C ARG A 159 -15.62 25.18 -6.05
N TYR A 160 -14.83 25.98 -5.34
CA TYR A 160 -15.15 26.49 -4.02
C TYR A 160 -16.45 27.29 -4.05
N LYS A 161 -16.57 28.24 -5.00
CA LYS A 161 -17.78 29.04 -5.19
C LYS A 161 -18.99 28.18 -5.55
N ALA A 162 -18.82 27.21 -6.42
CA ALA A 162 -19.91 26.31 -6.81
C ALA A 162 -20.44 25.47 -5.63
N TRP A 163 -19.57 25.12 -4.68
CA TRP A 163 -19.94 24.31 -3.52
C TRP A 163 -20.46 25.13 -2.34
N THR A 164 -19.80 26.23 -2.00
CA THR A 164 -20.11 27.03 -0.81
C THR A 164 -21.03 28.21 -1.09
N GLY A 165 -21.12 28.67 -2.33
CA GLY A 165 -21.75 29.92 -2.72
C GLY A 165 -20.86 31.16 -2.52
N GLU A 166 -19.69 31.04 -1.89
CA GLU A 166 -18.80 32.12 -1.52
C GLU A 166 -17.57 32.20 -2.46
N SER A 167 -16.98 33.39 -2.59
CA SER A 167 -15.73 33.56 -3.34
C SER A 167 -14.55 33.21 -2.45
N LEU A 168 -13.56 32.51 -3.00
CA LEU A 168 -12.30 32.19 -2.33
C LEU A 168 -11.30 33.35 -2.50
N GLU A 169 -11.02 34.09 -1.44
CA GLU A 169 -10.10 35.21 -1.43
C GLU A 169 -8.64 34.76 -1.22
N ASP A 170 -7.66 35.63 -1.52
CA ASP A 170 -6.22 35.29 -1.36
C ASP A 170 -5.82 34.97 0.08
N LYS A 171 -6.43 35.64 1.07
CA LYS A 171 -6.20 35.36 2.50
C LYS A 171 -6.56 33.92 2.89
N GLU A 172 -7.52 33.32 2.18
CA GLU A 172 -7.96 31.95 2.44
C GLU A 172 -6.97 30.93 1.88
N LEU A 173 -6.22 31.26 0.83
CA LEU A 173 -5.13 30.42 0.36
C LEU A 173 -4.07 30.22 1.46
N VAL A 174 -3.77 31.27 2.25
CA VAL A 174 -2.86 31.17 3.40
C VAL A 174 -3.51 30.33 4.52
N SER A 175 -4.77 30.61 4.88
CA SER A 175 -5.47 29.88 5.94
C SER A 175 -5.72 28.41 5.61
N PHE A 176 -5.76 28.05 4.33
CA PHE A 176 -5.86 26.65 3.86
C PHE A 176 -4.50 25.97 3.78
N GLY A 177 -3.40 26.67 4.10
CA GLY A 177 -2.06 26.12 4.04
C GLY A 177 -1.52 25.93 2.61
N LEU A 178 -2.08 26.63 1.62
CA LEU A 178 -1.63 26.59 0.22
C LEU A 178 -0.50 27.56 -0.06
N VAL A 179 -0.41 28.62 0.75
CA VAL A 179 0.59 29.69 0.67
C VAL A 179 1.18 29.89 2.06
N ASP A 180 2.49 30.03 2.16
CA ASP A 180 3.19 30.36 3.40
C ASP A 180 3.18 31.87 3.72
N ASP A 181 3.67 32.25 4.91
CA ASP A 181 3.73 33.64 5.37
C ASP A 181 4.65 34.55 4.50
N LYS A 182 5.45 33.95 3.61
CA LYS A 182 6.35 34.65 2.68
C LYS A 182 5.76 34.77 1.29
N GLY A 183 4.52 34.38 1.08
CA GLY A 183 3.87 34.39 -0.23
C GLY A 183 4.37 33.29 -1.18
N LYS A 184 4.99 32.24 -0.65
CA LYS A 184 5.39 31.08 -1.43
C LYS A 184 4.36 29.97 -1.35
N LEU A 185 4.19 29.24 -2.44
CA LEU A 185 3.32 28.06 -2.44
C LEU A 185 3.90 26.98 -1.54
N THR A 186 3.03 26.31 -0.81
CA THR A 186 3.32 24.98 -0.27
C THR A 186 3.24 23.95 -1.40
N ASN A 187 3.66 22.69 -1.16
CA ASN A 187 3.45 21.63 -2.15
C ASN A 187 1.95 21.42 -2.43
N ALA A 188 1.06 21.57 -1.41
CA ALA A 188 -0.39 21.54 -1.64
C ALA A 188 -0.84 22.68 -2.57
N GLY A 189 -0.33 23.90 -2.37
CA GLY A 189 -0.61 25.02 -3.26
C GLY A 189 -0.13 24.76 -4.68
N ALA A 190 1.08 24.24 -4.84
CA ALA A 190 1.63 23.88 -6.14
C ALA A 190 0.84 22.78 -6.85
N LEU A 191 0.29 21.80 -6.11
CA LEU A 191 -0.55 20.73 -6.66
C LEU A 191 -1.96 21.18 -7.04
N LEU A 192 -2.42 22.30 -6.49
CA LEU A 192 -3.75 22.87 -6.77
C LEU A 192 -3.72 24.07 -7.74
N ALA A 193 -2.53 24.56 -8.07
CA ALA A 193 -2.34 25.62 -9.08
C ALA A 193 -2.77 25.12 -10.47
N ASP A 194 -3.38 25.99 -11.28
CA ASP A 194 -3.87 25.64 -12.62
C ASP A 194 -2.75 25.19 -13.54
N ASP A 195 -1.59 25.90 -13.50
CA ASP A 195 -0.37 25.55 -14.21
C ASP A 195 0.55 24.77 -13.26
N LEU A 196 0.43 23.45 -13.30
CA LEU A 196 1.07 22.53 -12.38
C LEU A 196 2.61 22.61 -12.41
N PRO A 197 3.29 23.16 -11.36
CA PRO A 197 4.74 23.18 -11.32
C PRO A 197 5.37 21.81 -10.95
N ILE A 198 4.57 20.88 -10.45
CA ILE A 198 5.01 19.53 -10.03
C ILE A 198 4.79 18.52 -11.17
N ARG A 199 5.84 18.28 -11.96
CA ARG A 199 5.79 17.49 -13.20
C ARG A 199 5.21 16.10 -13.08
N TRP A 200 5.38 15.41 -11.95
CA TRP A 200 4.98 14.02 -11.74
C TRP A 200 3.56 13.85 -11.19
N SER A 201 2.81 14.95 -11.05
CA SER A 201 1.41 14.88 -10.66
C SER A 201 0.54 14.71 -11.92
N ARG A 202 0.33 13.46 -12.32
CA ARG A 202 -0.39 13.08 -13.53
C ARG A 202 -1.35 11.93 -13.23
N VAL A 203 -2.31 11.73 -14.14
CA VAL A 203 -3.17 10.55 -14.18
C VAL A 203 -3.03 9.91 -15.56
N LEU A 204 -2.65 8.66 -15.59
CA LEU A 204 -2.57 7.84 -16.80
C LEU A 204 -3.82 6.97 -16.86
N CYS A 205 -4.54 7.01 -17.98
CA CYS A 205 -5.80 6.32 -18.15
C CYS A 205 -5.74 5.46 -19.39
N THR A 206 -6.08 4.17 -19.28
CA THR A 206 -6.13 3.26 -20.43
C THR A 206 -7.38 2.39 -20.38
N ARG A 207 -8.11 2.32 -21.51
CA ARG A 207 -9.17 1.34 -21.71
C ARG A 207 -8.62 0.20 -22.55
N TRP A 208 -8.22 -0.87 -21.88
CA TRP A 208 -7.64 -2.05 -22.50
C TRP A 208 -8.66 -2.85 -23.31
N ASN A 209 -8.19 -3.55 -24.32
CA ASN A 209 -8.97 -4.50 -25.11
C ASN A 209 -8.85 -5.90 -24.49
N GLY A 210 -9.89 -6.31 -23.75
CA GLY A 210 -9.92 -7.62 -23.10
C GLY A 210 -9.66 -7.56 -21.59
N LEU A 211 -9.08 -8.64 -21.06
CA LEU A 211 -8.90 -8.87 -19.61
C LEU A 211 -7.51 -8.51 -19.10
N ASP A 212 -6.54 -8.33 -20.00
CA ASP A 212 -5.13 -8.13 -19.66
C ASP A 212 -4.52 -6.97 -20.47
N LYS A 213 -3.37 -6.45 -20.00
CA LYS A 213 -2.57 -5.47 -20.72
C LYS A 213 -1.88 -6.16 -21.89
N GLY A 214 -2.22 -5.77 -23.13
CA GLY A 214 -1.58 -6.34 -24.32
C GLY A 214 -2.10 -7.71 -24.76
N GLY A 215 -3.34 -8.08 -24.41
CA GLY A 215 -3.93 -9.40 -24.70
C GLY A 215 -4.51 -9.60 -26.12
N GLY A 216 -4.40 -8.64 -27.03
CA GLY A 216 -5.05 -8.70 -28.35
C GLY A 216 -4.20 -8.19 -29.52
N ILE A 217 -4.76 -8.22 -30.73
CA ILE A 217 -4.16 -7.59 -31.93
C ILE A 217 -4.14 -6.06 -31.79
N MET A 218 -5.10 -5.50 -31.06
CA MET A 218 -5.20 -4.08 -30.68
C MET A 218 -5.13 -4.02 -29.16
N ASP A 219 -4.15 -3.32 -28.62
CA ASP A 219 -3.86 -3.33 -27.19
C ASP A 219 -4.89 -2.55 -26.36
N ALA A 220 -5.34 -1.40 -26.83
CA ALA A 220 -6.28 -0.54 -26.10
C ALA A 220 -7.31 0.12 -27.03
N PHE A 221 -8.46 0.48 -26.47
CA PHE A 221 -9.52 1.25 -27.16
C PHE A 221 -9.37 2.76 -26.98
N ASP A 222 -8.83 3.20 -25.84
CA ASP A 222 -8.64 4.60 -25.49
C ASP A 222 -7.48 4.73 -24.51
N ASP A 223 -6.69 5.76 -24.69
CA ASP A 223 -5.52 6.07 -23.86
C ASP A 223 -5.40 7.57 -23.69
N ALA A 224 -5.13 8.03 -22.47
CA ALA A 224 -5.00 9.44 -22.17
C ALA A 224 -4.05 9.67 -20.98
N GLU A 225 -3.22 10.70 -21.11
CA GLU A 225 -2.40 11.23 -20.04
C GLU A 225 -2.92 12.63 -19.67
N TYR A 226 -3.28 12.81 -18.41
CA TYR A 226 -3.75 14.10 -17.88
C TYR A 226 -2.71 14.70 -16.95
N SER A 227 -2.49 16.02 -17.12
CA SER A 227 -1.67 16.85 -16.26
C SER A 227 -2.43 18.13 -15.89
N GLY A 228 -2.00 18.83 -14.85
CA GLY A 228 -2.66 20.02 -14.34
C GLY A 228 -2.98 19.94 -12.86
N SER A 229 -3.81 20.85 -12.35
CA SER A 229 -4.20 20.85 -10.94
C SER A 229 -4.90 19.56 -10.55
N LEU A 230 -4.84 19.19 -9.26
CA LEU A 230 -5.54 17.99 -8.77
C LEU A 230 -7.05 18.00 -9.05
N ILE A 231 -7.65 19.20 -9.12
CA ILE A 231 -9.07 19.37 -9.50
C ILE A 231 -9.26 18.99 -10.97
N SER A 232 -8.32 19.39 -11.85
CA SER A 232 -8.35 18.97 -13.25
C SER A 232 -8.18 17.47 -13.39
N LEU A 233 -7.19 16.90 -12.71
CA LEU A 233 -6.92 15.47 -12.75
C LEU A 233 -8.12 14.64 -12.27
N LEU A 234 -8.81 15.09 -11.21
CA LEU A 234 -10.02 14.46 -10.73
C LEU A 234 -11.15 14.48 -11.77
N ASN A 235 -11.39 15.64 -12.38
CA ASN A 235 -12.46 15.82 -13.35
C ASN A 235 -12.18 15.06 -14.66
N GLU A 236 -10.96 15.14 -15.17
CA GLU A 236 -10.55 14.45 -16.40
C GLU A 236 -10.51 12.92 -16.22
N GLY A 237 -10.01 12.44 -15.09
CA GLY A 237 -10.05 11.01 -14.75
C GLY A 237 -11.48 10.48 -14.65
N ALA A 238 -12.37 11.21 -13.98
CA ALA A 238 -13.78 10.85 -13.90
C ALA A 238 -14.47 10.90 -15.28
N ALA A 239 -14.15 11.91 -16.12
CA ALA A 239 -14.66 12.01 -17.48
C ALA A 239 -14.15 10.85 -18.37
N PHE A 240 -12.88 10.45 -18.22
CA PHE A 240 -12.34 9.27 -18.92
C PHE A 240 -13.13 8.01 -18.56
N ILE A 241 -13.36 7.75 -17.27
CA ILE A 241 -14.13 6.59 -16.83
C ILE A 241 -15.52 6.64 -17.44
N LYS A 242 -16.20 7.78 -17.37
CA LYS A 242 -17.57 7.95 -17.83
C LYS A 242 -17.71 7.72 -19.34
N ARG A 243 -16.77 8.18 -20.17
CA ARG A 243 -16.83 7.98 -21.63
C ARG A 243 -16.49 6.56 -22.07
N ASN A 244 -15.72 5.83 -21.25
CA ASN A 244 -15.31 4.45 -21.54
C ASN A 244 -16.19 3.39 -20.86
N MET A 245 -17.13 3.81 -20.02
CA MET A 245 -18.10 2.97 -19.32
C MET A 245 -19.38 2.83 -20.16
N LYS A 246 -19.92 1.62 -20.22
CA LYS A 246 -21.25 1.35 -20.83
C LYS A 246 -22.31 1.36 -19.74
N THR A 247 -23.49 1.85 -20.12
CA THR A 247 -24.69 1.79 -19.27
C THR A 247 -25.75 0.95 -19.98
N MET A 248 -26.07 -0.20 -19.41
CA MET A 248 -27.22 -0.99 -19.82
C MET A 248 -28.50 -0.40 -19.19
N TRP A 249 -29.63 -0.73 -19.69
CA TRP A 249 -30.90 -0.31 -19.12
C TRP A 249 -31.96 -1.38 -19.28
N LYS A 250 -32.89 -1.43 -18.32
CA LYS A 250 -34.09 -2.28 -18.36
C LYS A 250 -35.33 -1.43 -18.32
N LYS A 251 -36.25 -1.66 -19.26
CA LYS A 251 -37.54 -0.97 -19.29
C LYS A 251 -38.42 -1.52 -18.18
N THR A 252 -39.07 -0.63 -17.43
CA THR A 252 -40.18 -0.93 -16.53
C THR A 252 -41.50 -0.49 -17.15
N ALA A 253 -42.62 -0.71 -16.47
CA ALA A 253 -43.94 -0.30 -17.00
C ALA A 253 -44.00 1.21 -17.32
N ASN A 254 -43.41 2.06 -16.49
CA ASN A 254 -43.55 3.53 -16.58
C ASN A 254 -42.20 4.28 -16.65
N SER A 255 -41.06 3.56 -16.61
CA SER A 255 -39.74 4.18 -16.60
C SER A 255 -38.67 3.20 -17.14
N ARG A 256 -37.40 3.55 -16.95
CA ARG A 256 -36.26 2.63 -17.17
C ARG A 256 -35.37 2.63 -15.93
N ILE A 257 -34.68 1.55 -15.71
CA ILE A 257 -33.64 1.42 -14.71
C ILE A 257 -32.32 1.37 -15.46
N ASP A 258 -31.46 2.34 -15.20
CA ASP A 258 -30.10 2.37 -15.74
C ASP A 258 -29.16 1.51 -14.89
N MET A 259 -28.33 0.71 -15.54
CA MET A 259 -27.39 -0.22 -14.94
C MET A 259 -25.99 0.06 -15.52
N PRO A 260 -25.24 1.00 -14.93
CA PRO A 260 -23.88 1.29 -15.38
C PRO A 260 -22.93 0.15 -15.01
N GLU A 261 -21.84 0.00 -15.76
CA GLU A 261 -20.77 -0.97 -15.46
C GLU A 261 -20.11 -0.71 -14.11
N TYR A 262 -20.03 0.55 -13.67
CA TYR A 262 -19.43 0.98 -12.40
C TYR A 262 -20.29 2.04 -11.71
N CYS A 263 -20.37 1.99 -10.38
CA CYS A 263 -21.06 3.01 -9.60
C CYS A 263 -20.27 4.32 -9.58
N GLU A 264 -20.89 5.41 -10.03
CA GLU A 264 -20.24 6.73 -10.11
C GLU A 264 -19.64 7.16 -8.77
N ARG A 265 -20.41 7.02 -7.68
CA ARG A 265 -19.92 7.34 -6.34
C ARG A 265 -18.69 6.55 -5.94
N SER A 266 -18.58 5.28 -6.35
CA SER A 266 -17.46 4.41 -5.99
C SER A 266 -16.17 4.79 -6.70
N TYR A 267 -16.21 4.97 -8.03
CA TYR A 267 -15.00 5.33 -8.74
C TYR A 267 -14.56 6.77 -8.45
N PHE A 268 -15.51 7.68 -8.22
CA PHE A 268 -15.17 9.04 -7.84
C PHE A 268 -14.47 9.10 -6.47
N GLU A 269 -15.02 8.42 -5.45
CA GLU A 269 -14.38 8.31 -4.13
C GLU A 269 -13.00 7.63 -4.22
N ALA A 270 -12.87 6.57 -5.03
CA ALA A 270 -11.60 5.89 -5.24
C ALA A 270 -10.55 6.81 -5.90
N LEU A 271 -10.96 7.63 -6.87
CA LEU A 271 -10.09 8.59 -7.55
C LEU A 271 -9.69 9.75 -6.63
N VAL A 272 -10.62 10.28 -5.84
CA VAL A 272 -10.31 11.28 -4.80
C VAL A 272 -9.26 10.73 -3.83
N ASN A 273 -9.48 9.50 -3.34
CA ASN A 273 -8.53 8.86 -2.43
C ASN A 273 -7.17 8.63 -3.10
N ALA A 274 -7.13 8.20 -4.36
CA ALA A 274 -5.90 7.99 -5.11
C ALA A 274 -5.07 9.27 -5.27
N LEU A 275 -5.72 10.43 -5.46
CA LEU A 275 -5.05 11.73 -5.61
C LEU A 275 -4.65 12.33 -4.26
N VAL A 276 -5.57 12.34 -3.28
CA VAL A 276 -5.35 12.99 -1.98
C VAL A 276 -4.37 12.21 -1.11
N HIS A 277 -4.41 10.86 -1.15
CA HIS A 277 -3.53 10.01 -0.34
C HIS A 277 -2.31 9.48 -1.08
N ARG A 278 -2.08 9.90 -2.33
CA ARG A 278 -0.85 9.61 -3.08
C ARG A 278 0.39 9.96 -2.27
N ASP A 279 1.40 9.12 -2.35
CA ASP A 279 2.72 9.45 -1.83
C ASP A 279 3.52 10.28 -2.85
N TYR A 280 3.51 11.58 -2.66
CA TYR A 280 4.21 12.53 -3.53
C TYR A 280 5.74 12.55 -3.33
N LEU A 281 6.28 11.82 -2.35
CA LEU A 281 7.73 11.58 -2.23
C LEU A 281 8.23 10.57 -3.27
N VAL A 282 7.34 9.76 -3.84
CA VAL A 282 7.67 8.80 -4.90
C VAL A 282 7.66 9.53 -6.25
N ASN A 283 8.86 9.75 -6.78
CA ASN A 283 9.04 10.37 -8.09
C ASN A 283 8.97 9.32 -9.21
N GLY A 284 8.35 9.67 -10.33
CA GLY A 284 8.28 8.82 -11.52
C GLY A 284 7.28 7.66 -11.41
N SER A 285 6.28 7.80 -10.54
CA SER A 285 5.12 6.90 -10.50
C SER A 285 3.86 7.73 -10.31
N GLU A 286 2.90 7.58 -11.19
CA GLU A 286 1.68 8.36 -11.29
C GLU A 286 0.46 7.57 -10.80
N VAL A 287 -0.70 8.21 -10.74
CA VAL A 287 -1.98 7.53 -10.56
C VAL A 287 -2.39 6.92 -11.89
N HIS A 288 -2.82 5.66 -11.88
CA HIS A 288 -3.27 4.95 -13.06
C HIS A 288 -4.73 4.55 -12.93
N ILE A 289 -5.47 4.67 -14.04
CA ILE A 289 -6.82 4.16 -14.22
C ILE A 289 -6.77 3.17 -15.39
N ASP A 290 -6.79 1.89 -15.09
CA ASP A 290 -6.81 0.81 -16.07
C ASP A 290 -8.22 0.21 -16.12
N MET A 291 -8.92 0.33 -17.25
CA MET A 291 -10.24 -0.25 -17.46
C MET A 291 -10.12 -1.48 -18.38
N PHE A 292 -10.54 -2.63 -17.89
CA PHE A 292 -10.64 -3.90 -18.60
C PHE A 292 -12.13 -4.24 -18.89
N ASP A 293 -12.39 -5.35 -19.55
CA ASP A 293 -13.77 -5.75 -19.80
C ASP A 293 -14.50 -6.17 -18.51
N ASP A 294 -13.80 -6.83 -17.58
CA ASP A 294 -14.35 -7.37 -16.34
C ASP A 294 -14.17 -6.47 -15.11
N ARG A 295 -13.28 -5.49 -15.17
CA ARG A 295 -12.91 -4.65 -14.02
C ARG A 295 -12.28 -3.32 -14.39
N MET A 296 -12.28 -2.42 -13.45
CA MET A 296 -11.45 -1.22 -13.44
C MET A 296 -10.49 -1.27 -12.26
N VAL A 297 -9.26 -0.86 -12.47
CA VAL A 297 -8.18 -0.80 -11.48
C VAL A 297 -7.73 0.64 -11.33
N ILE A 298 -7.82 1.19 -10.12
CA ILE A 298 -7.29 2.51 -9.80
C ILE A 298 -6.10 2.30 -8.88
N TYR A 299 -4.92 2.62 -9.37
CA TYR A 299 -3.63 2.51 -8.69
C TYR A 299 -3.16 3.87 -8.21
N SER A 300 -2.59 3.92 -7.01
CA SER A 300 -1.91 5.11 -6.47
C SER A 300 -0.60 4.73 -5.80
N PRO A 301 0.50 5.49 -6.02
CA PRO A 301 1.75 5.30 -5.30
C PRO A 301 1.59 5.55 -3.79
N GLY A 302 2.18 4.67 -2.99
CA GLY A 302 2.16 4.72 -1.53
C GLY A 302 1.12 3.79 -0.89
N GLY A 303 1.56 2.94 0.03
CA GLY A 303 0.69 2.04 0.80
C GLY A 303 -0.12 2.75 1.87
N MET A 304 -0.62 2.00 2.85
CA MET A 304 -1.31 2.60 4.00
C MET A 304 -0.35 3.52 4.80
N PRO A 305 -0.80 4.70 5.25
CA PRO A 305 0.06 5.65 5.97
C PRO A 305 0.64 5.10 7.27
N ASP A 306 -0.05 4.17 7.91
CA ASP A 306 0.37 3.48 9.13
C ASP A 306 1.25 2.24 8.88
N GLY A 307 1.52 1.90 7.61
CA GLY A 307 2.33 0.75 7.20
C GLY A 307 1.62 -0.61 7.29
N THR A 308 0.33 -0.63 7.65
CA THR A 308 -0.49 -1.86 7.65
C THR A 308 -0.91 -2.24 6.22
N LEU A 309 -1.41 -3.46 6.04
CA LEU A 309 -1.98 -3.91 4.77
C LEU A 309 -3.50 -3.84 4.85
N VAL A 310 -4.15 -3.16 3.90
CA VAL A 310 -5.60 -2.95 3.89
C VAL A 310 -6.36 -4.28 3.85
N GLN A 311 -5.86 -5.25 3.13
CA GLN A 311 -6.45 -6.59 2.98
C GLN A 311 -6.42 -7.44 4.27
N GLU A 312 -5.64 -7.04 5.27
CA GLU A 312 -5.54 -7.69 6.58
C GLU A 312 -6.41 -6.99 7.63
N ARG A 313 -7.11 -5.93 7.26
CA ARG A 313 -7.90 -5.08 8.17
C ARG A 313 -9.40 -5.24 7.93
N VAL A 314 -10.16 -5.10 8.99
CA VAL A 314 -11.62 -4.87 8.88
C VAL A 314 -11.83 -3.45 8.37
N ILE A 315 -12.42 -3.29 7.20
CA ILE A 315 -12.54 -1.99 6.50
C ILE A 315 -13.16 -0.91 7.39
N ASP A 316 -14.24 -1.25 8.11
CA ASP A 316 -14.96 -0.31 8.98
C ASP A 316 -14.14 0.10 10.24
N ALA A 317 -13.08 -0.63 10.58
CA ALA A 317 -12.20 -0.36 11.71
C ALA A 317 -10.91 0.40 11.29
N ILE A 318 -10.77 0.78 10.01
CA ILE A 318 -9.61 1.53 9.55
C ILE A 318 -9.75 3.00 9.95
N PRO A 319 -8.82 3.54 10.77
CA PRO A 319 -8.88 4.94 11.16
C PRO A 319 -8.58 5.85 9.96
N SER A 320 -9.14 7.08 9.99
CA SER A 320 -8.85 8.10 8.98
C SER A 320 -7.46 8.69 9.18
N THR A 321 -6.43 8.04 8.67
CA THR A 321 -5.07 8.57 8.66
C THR A 321 -4.78 9.26 7.33
N ARG A 322 -4.39 10.54 7.38
CA ARG A 322 -4.18 11.35 6.19
C ARG A 322 -2.69 11.46 5.89
N ARG A 323 -2.29 11.02 4.71
CA ARG A 323 -0.91 11.22 4.23
C ARG A 323 -0.62 12.68 3.93
N ASN A 324 -1.59 13.36 3.30
CA ASN A 324 -1.51 14.78 2.89
C ASN A 324 -2.65 15.55 3.55
N PRO A 325 -2.50 15.98 4.81
CA PRO A 325 -3.58 16.60 5.59
C PRO A 325 -4.06 17.93 5.02
N VAL A 326 -3.18 18.74 4.42
CA VAL A 326 -3.54 20.02 3.79
C VAL A 326 -4.45 19.77 2.58
N LEU A 327 -4.06 18.86 1.69
CA LEU A 327 -4.89 18.47 0.54
C LEU A 327 -6.23 17.89 0.99
N ALA A 328 -6.23 17.01 1.98
CA ALA A 328 -7.46 16.42 2.51
C ALA A 328 -8.43 17.46 3.07
N ASP A 329 -7.92 18.48 3.77
CA ASP A 329 -8.71 19.60 4.28
C ASP A 329 -9.31 20.43 3.14
N VAL A 330 -8.53 20.74 2.10
CA VAL A 330 -9.02 21.49 0.95
C VAL A 330 -10.10 20.68 0.21
N PHE A 331 -9.85 19.39 -0.09
CA PHE A 331 -10.83 18.54 -0.78
C PHE A 331 -12.13 18.40 0.01
N GLN A 332 -12.06 18.39 1.35
CA GLN A 332 -13.25 18.44 2.17
C GLN A 332 -14.02 19.77 2.04
N ARG A 333 -13.32 20.91 2.05
CA ARG A 333 -13.93 22.24 1.85
C ARG A 333 -14.57 22.40 0.46
N LEU A 334 -14.07 21.65 -0.52
CA LEU A 334 -14.63 21.57 -1.86
C LEU A 334 -15.79 20.56 -1.98
N GLY A 335 -16.16 19.86 -0.90
CA GLY A 335 -17.24 18.87 -0.89
C GLY A 335 -16.89 17.55 -1.58
N TYR A 336 -15.62 17.28 -1.84
CA TYR A 336 -15.18 16.05 -2.50
C TYR A 336 -14.98 14.88 -1.54
N MET A 337 -14.71 15.14 -0.26
CA MET A 337 -14.50 14.10 0.74
C MET A 337 -15.02 14.48 2.13
N GLU A 338 -15.14 13.49 3.02
CA GLU A 338 -15.56 13.65 4.41
C GLU A 338 -14.45 13.25 5.38
N ARG A 339 -14.48 13.79 6.62
CA ARG A 339 -13.46 13.52 7.66
C ARG A 339 -13.67 12.22 8.44
N LYS A 340 -14.67 11.40 8.09
CA LYS A 340 -15.16 10.30 8.96
C LYS A 340 -14.45 8.96 8.76
N GLY A 341 -13.44 8.84 7.89
CA GLY A 341 -12.80 7.56 7.57
C GLY A 341 -13.69 6.56 6.85
N SER A 342 -14.80 7.03 6.26
CA SER A 342 -15.83 6.19 5.65
C SER A 342 -15.64 5.97 4.14
N GLY A 343 -14.53 6.40 3.54
CA GLY A 343 -14.33 6.38 2.08
C GLY A 343 -14.43 4.96 1.50
N LEU A 344 -13.69 4.00 2.05
CA LEU A 344 -13.73 2.62 1.57
C LEU A 344 -15.09 1.96 1.78
N THR A 345 -15.71 2.19 2.93
CA THR A 345 -17.08 1.72 3.23
C THR A 345 -18.11 2.31 2.25
N LYS A 346 -17.97 3.59 1.86
CA LYS A 346 -18.85 4.21 0.86
C LYS A 346 -18.71 3.56 -0.52
N ILE A 347 -17.49 3.22 -0.92
CA ILE A 347 -17.22 2.49 -2.17
C ILE A 347 -17.98 1.16 -2.16
N ILE A 348 -17.87 0.39 -1.08
CA ILE A 348 -18.54 -0.90 -0.91
C ILE A 348 -20.06 -0.72 -0.93
N ASN A 349 -20.59 0.21 -0.14
CA ASN A 349 -22.03 0.42 -0.01
C ASN A 349 -22.68 0.91 -1.30
N ALA A 350 -21.98 1.73 -2.09
CA ALA A 350 -22.49 2.15 -3.40
C ALA A 350 -22.62 0.96 -4.35
N TYR A 351 -21.69 0.00 -4.33
CA TYR A 351 -21.79 -1.24 -5.10
C TYR A 351 -22.93 -2.13 -4.61
N LYS A 352 -23.04 -2.36 -3.29
CA LYS A 352 -24.13 -3.17 -2.69
C LYS A 352 -25.53 -2.66 -3.04
N ASN A 353 -25.65 -1.36 -3.26
CA ASN A 353 -26.93 -0.74 -3.62
C ASN A 353 -27.21 -0.73 -5.14
N ALA A 354 -26.31 -1.25 -5.96
CA ALA A 354 -26.52 -1.34 -7.41
C ALA A 354 -27.49 -2.49 -7.74
N ASN A 355 -28.35 -2.28 -8.75
CA ASN A 355 -29.41 -3.23 -9.12
C ASN A 355 -28.88 -4.59 -9.62
N ASN A 356 -27.67 -4.62 -10.13
CA ASN A 356 -26.98 -5.78 -10.71
C ASN A 356 -25.78 -6.23 -9.87
N TYR A 357 -25.78 -5.89 -8.58
CA TYR A 357 -24.75 -6.34 -7.65
C TYR A 357 -24.99 -7.78 -7.19
N ASP A 358 -23.91 -8.54 -7.10
CA ASP A 358 -23.79 -9.78 -6.35
C ASP A 358 -22.45 -9.79 -5.59
N GLU A 359 -22.26 -10.70 -4.63
CA GLU A 359 -21.05 -10.73 -3.79
C GLU A 359 -19.75 -10.97 -4.58
N SER A 360 -19.82 -11.60 -5.76
CA SER A 360 -18.63 -11.78 -6.64
C SER A 360 -18.16 -10.46 -7.25
N LYS A 361 -19.03 -9.45 -7.27
CA LYS A 361 -18.76 -8.10 -7.77
C LYS A 361 -18.24 -7.14 -6.69
N ALA A 362 -18.05 -7.60 -5.46
CA ALA A 362 -17.60 -6.75 -4.37
C ALA A 362 -16.29 -6.03 -4.72
N PRO A 363 -16.17 -4.71 -4.41
CA PRO A 363 -14.92 -3.98 -4.55
C PRO A 363 -13.80 -4.61 -3.74
N GLN A 364 -12.58 -4.60 -4.29
CA GLN A 364 -11.41 -5.13 -3.62
C GLN A 364 -10.39 -4.01 -3.40
N PHE A 365 -9.72 -4.07 -2.27
CA PHE A 365 -8.67 -3.14 -1.88
C PHE A 365 -7.40 -3.94 -1.60
N ILE A 366 -6.30 -3.54 -2.23
CA ILE A 366 -5.00 -4.18 -2.07
C ILE A 366 -3.98 -3.10 -1.79
N SER A 367 -3.20 -3.28 -0.76
CA SER A 367 -2.07 -2.40 -0.51
C SER A 367 -0.79 -3.20 -0.30
N SER A 368 0.30 -2.61 -0.72
CA SER A 368 1.65 -2.98 -0.34
C SER A 368 2.29 -1.79 0.38
N ARG A 369 3.57 -1.87 0.70
CA ARG A 369 4.31 -0.73 1.25
C ARG A 369 4.39 0.46 0.27
N VAL A 370 4.37 0.19 -1.02
CA VAL A 370 4.69 1.17 -2.08
C VAL A 370 3.48 1.58 -2.91
N GLU A 371 2.35 0.94 -2.73
CA GLU A 371 1.16 1.17 -3.57
C GLU A 371 -0.15 0.88 -2.84
N PHE A 372 -1.22 1.51 -3.33
CA PHE A 372 -2.59 1.21 -2.97
C PHE A 372 -3.42 1.05 -4.24
N THR A 373 -4.18 -0.02 -4.32
CA THR A 373 -4.97 -0.39 -5.49
C THR A 373 -6.42 -0.63 -5.11
N VAL A 374 -7.33 0.01 -5.84
CA VAL A 374 -8.77 -0.25 -5.77
C VAL A 374 -9.19 -1.00 -7.03
N ILE A 375 -9.85 -2.14 -6.87
CA ILE A 375 -10.39 -2.93 -7.97
C ILE A 375 -11.91 -2.88 -7.89
N LEU A 376 -12.53 -2.29 -8.91
CA LEU A 376 -13.97 -2.22 -9.08
C LEU A 376 -14.37 -3.20 -10.18
N LYS A 377 -15.16 -4.22 -9.85
CA LYS A 377 -15.66 -5.18 -10.83
C LYS A 377 -16.71 -4.55 -11.72
N ASN A 378 -16.69 -4.90 -13.02
CA ASN A 378 -17.74 -4.52 -13.95
C ASN A 378 -19.04 -5.24 -13.57
N LEU A 379 -20.05 -4.47 -13.15
CA LEU A 379 -21.33 -4.99 -12.69
C LEU A 379 -22.11 -5.72 -13.80
N ASN A 380 -21.86 -5.36 -15.08
CA ASN A 380 -22.53 -5.93 -16.24
C ASN A 380 -21.72 -7.07 -16.90
N TYR A 381 -20.54 -7.38 -16.39
CA TYR A 381 -19.72 -8.43 -16.96
C TYR A 381 -20.31 -9.81 -16.66
N GLY A 382 -20.57 -10.59 -17.71
CA GLY A 382 -21.18 -11.92 -17.62
C GLY A 382 -22.69 -11.96 -17.84
N GLU A 383 -23.44 -10.83 -17.72
CA GLU A 383 -24.91 -10.83 -17.92
C GLU A 383 -25.36 -10.92 -19.40
N ASN A 384 -24.47 -10.58 -20.34
CA ASN A 384 -24.80 -10.56 -21.79
C ASN A 384 -24.23 -11.75 -22.58
N ARG A 385 -23.74 -12.79 -21.92
CA ARG A 385 -23.21 -13.96 -22.60
C ARG A 385 -24.12 -15.16 -22.44
N ASP A 386 -25.12 -15.28 -23.33
CA ASP A 386 -25.80 -16.53 -23.65
C ASP A 386 -24.85 -17.53 -24.35
N ASN A 387 -23.62 -17.64 -23.85
CA ASN A 387 -22.65 -18.65 -24.28
C ASN A 387 -22.03 -19.36 -23.06
N LYS A 388 -22.61 -20.48 -22.71
CA LYS A 388 -22.14 -21.43 -21.70
C LYS A 388 -20.73 -22.02 -21.96
N SER A 389 -20.03 -21.57 -23.00
CA SER A 389 -18.71 -22.10 -23.38
C SER A 389 -17.50 -21.32 -22.79
N GLU A 390 -17.67 -20.07 -22.30
CA GLU A 390 -16.52 -19.25 -21.89
C GLU A 390 -16.33 -19.08 -20.36
N ILE A 391 -17.28 -19.55 -19.51
CA ILE A 391 -17.11 -19.52 -18.04
C ILE A 391 -16.07 -20.57 -17.59
N ASN A 392 -15.86 -21.62 -18.38
CA ASN A 392 -14.77 -22.57 -18.16
C ASN A 392 -13.38 -22.01 -18.53
N ASP A 393 -13.32 -21.01 -19.40
CA ASP A 393 -12.02 -20.49 -19.89
C ASP A 393 -11.35 -19.51 -18.93
N VAL A 394 -12.10 -18.76 -18.10
CA VAL A 394 -11.49 -17.76 -17.18
C VAL A 394 -10.91 -18.42 -15.94
N SER A 395 -11.56 -19.43 -15.37
CA SER A 395 -10.95 -20.26 -14.32
C SER A 395 -9.78 -21.09 -14.89
N GLN A 396 -9.91 -21.61 -16.10
CA GLN A 396 -8.82 -22.29 -16.80
C GLN A 396 -7.68 -21.35 -17.20
N ALA A 397 -7.95 -20.10 -17.62
CA ALA A 397 -6.89 -19.13 -17.94
C ALA A 397 -6.12 -18.67 -16.70
N ALA A 398 -6.78 -18.47 -15.56
CA ALA A 398 -6.11 -18.18 -14.30
C ALA A 398 -5.31 -19.39 -13.79
N GLU A 399 -5.87 -20.59 -13.91
CA GLU A 399 -5.16 -21.85 -13.62
C GLU A 399 -4.03 -22.10 -14.62
N GLN A 400 -4.23 -21.83 -15.91
CA GLN A 400 -3.21 -21.92 -16.95
C GLN A 400 -2.09 -20.88 -16.75
N TYR A 401 -2.39 -19.65 -16.29
CA TYR A 401 -1.35 -18.65 -16.00
C TYR A 401 -0.49 -19.08 -14.81
N VAL A 402 -1.13 -19.60 -13.75
CA VAL A 402 -0.41 -20.17 -12.60
C VAL A 402 0.39 -21.40 -13.02
N GLN A 403 -0.19 -22.30 -13.82
CA GLN A 403 0.48 -23.48 -14.37
C GLN A 403 1.62 -23.09 -15.30
N ARG A 404 1.44 -22.09 -16.18
CA ARG A 404 2.48 -21.61 -17.09
C ARG A 404 3.66 -20.99 -16.37
N THR A 405 3.42 -20.25 -15.28
CA THR A 405 4.50 -19.72 -14.43
C THR A 405 5.24 -20.86 -13.71
N GLU A 406 4.51 -21.84 -13.17
CA GLU A 406 5.09 -23.02 -12.52
C GLU A 406 5.89 -23.87 -13.56
N GLU A 407 5.36 -24.07 -14.76
CA GLU A 407 6.06 -24.77 -15.84
C GLU A 407 7.35 -24.08 -16.29
N VAL A 408 7.36 -22.76 -16.39
CA VAL A 408 8.57 -21.98 -16.73
C VAL A 408 9.66 -22.20 -15.68
N PHE A 409 9.29 -22.19 -14.38
CA PHE A 409 10.22 -22.52 -13.29
C PHE A 409 10.69 -23.98 -13.36
N LEU A 410 9.77 -24.94 -13.54
CA LEU A 410 10.10 -26.36 -13.64
C LEU A 410 11.03 -26.64 -14.83
N ASN A 411 10.78 -26.01 -15.98
CA ASN A 411 11.63 -26.14 -17.17
C ASN A 411 13.02 -25.53 -16.95
N ALA A 412 13.13 -24.39 -16.27
CA ALA A 412 14.41 -23.79 -15.91
C ALA A 412 15.23 -24.72 -15.01
N LEU A 413 14.57 -25.37 -14.02
CA LEU A 413 15.22 -26.31 -13.09
C LEU A 413 15.55 -27.65 -13.77
N ARG A 414 14.74 -28.15 -14.72
CA ARG A 414 15.06 -29.35 -15.53
C ARG A 414 16.27 -29.12 -16.41
N ASN A 415 16.35 -27.94 -17.04
CA ASN A 415 17.46 -27.60 -17.94
C ASN A 415 18.77 -27.36 -17.20
N ASN A 416 18.71 -26.83 -15.98
CA ASN A 416 19.90 -26.66 -15.15
C ASN A 416 19.55 -26.91 -13.66
N PRO A 417 19.69 -28.15 -13.16
CA PRO A 417 19.39 -28.47 -11.76
C PRO A 417 20.25 -27.75 -10.73
N TYR A 418 21.43 -27.26 -11.12
CA TYR A 418 22.37 -26.55 -10.27
C TYR A 418 22.19 -25.03 -10.29
N ILE A 419 21.17 -24.52 -10.99
CA ILE A 419 20.94 -23.09 -11.17
C ILE A 419 20.75 -22.39 -9.82
N SER A 420 21.50 -21.32 -9.61
CA SER A 420 21.39 -20.50 -8.40
C SER A 420 20.15 -19.58 -8.45
N ARG A 421 19.69 -19.11 -7.28
CA ARG A 421 18.57 -18.15 -7.20
C ARG A 421 18.85 -16.87 -7.99
N LYS A 422 20.11 -16.41 -7.97
CA LYS A 422 20.56 -15.22 -8.70
C LYS A 422 20.52 -15.42 -10.23
N GLU A 423 20.84 -16.60 -10.69
CA GLU A 423 20.76 -16.95 -12.12
C GLU A 423 19.29 -17.12 -12.54
N LEU A 424 18.44 -17.78 -11.72
CA LEU A 424 17.01 -17.85 -11.93
C LEU A 424 16.35 -16.46 -11.98
N SER A 425 16.73 -15.57 -11.10
CA SER A 425 16.28 -14.18 -11.08
C SER A 425 16.58 -13.46 -12.37
N LYS A 426 17.79 -13.62 -12.91
CA LYS A 426 18.20 -13.05 -14.20
C LYS A 426 17.50 -13.71 -15.40
N LEU A 427 17.39 -15.04 -15.38
CA LEU A 427 16.78 -15.81 -16.45
C LEU A 427 15.29 -15.50 -16.60
N LEU A 428 14.58 -15.37 -15.47
CA LEU A 428 13.13 -15.18 -15.41
C LEU A 428 12.71 -13.72 -15.25
N MET A 429 13.66 -12.78 -15.21
CA MET A 429 13.45 -11.33 -15.04
C MET A 429 12.58 -10.97 -13.82
N ILE A 430 12.73 -11.69 -12.71
CA ILE A 430 12.03 -11.45 -11.44
C ILE A 430 13.04 -11.27 -10.32
N SER A 431 12.60 -10.63 -9.20
CA SER A 431 13.48 -10.43 -8.05
C SER A 431 13.94 -11.76 -7.41
N GLU A 432 15.08 -11.75 -6.72
CA GLU A 432 15.58 -12.94 -5.99
C GLU A 432 14.58 -13.42 -4.91
N ASP A 433 13.81 -12.49 -4.33
CA ASP A 433 12.74 -12.81 -3.37
C ASP A 433 11.52 -13.43 -4.06
N GLY A 434 11.19 -12.98 -5.27
CA GLY A 434 10.18 -13.62 -6.12
C GLY A 434 10.58 -15.07 -6.47
N VAL A 435 11.85 -15.29 -6.80
CA VAL A 435 12.39 -16.66 -7.01
C VAL A 435 12.27 -17.49 -5.74
N LYS A 436 12.68 -16.96 -4.60
CA LYS A 436 12.60 -17.65 -3.29
C LYS A 436 11.17 -18.04 -2.95
N TYR A 437 10.21 -17.14 -3.17
CA TYR A 437 8.79 -17.41 -2.97
C TYR A 437 8.29 -18.54 -3.87
N GLN A 438 8.57 -18.50 -5.16
CA GLN A 438 8.13 -19.52 -6.11
C GLN A 438 8.76 -20.89 -5.84
N LEU A 439 10.05 -20.94 -5.52
CA LEU A 439 10.71 -22.20 -5.13
C LEU A 439 10.11 -22.78 -3.84
N LYS A 440 9.77 -21.94 -2.85
CA LYS A 440 9.08 -22.39 -1.64
C LYS A 440 7.69 -22.96 -1.95
N LYS A 441 6.94 -22.30 -2.84
CA LYS A 441 5.60 -22.74 -3.29
C LYS A 441 5.67 -24.05 -4.06
N LEU A 442 6.59 -24.21 -4.99
CA LEU A 442 6.78 -25.46 -5.74
C LEU A 442 7.21 -26.61 -4.84
N LYS A 443 8.06 -26.32 -3.84
CA LYS A 443 8.47 -27.32 -2.82
C LYS A 443 7.28 -27.73 -1.93
N SER A 444 6.45 -26.80 -1.49
CA SER A 444 5.25 -27.11 -0.68
C SER A 444 4.19 -27.94 -1.46
N LYS A 445 4.16 -27.80 -2.80
CA LYS A 445 3.34 -28.62 -3.69
C LYS A 445 3.95 -29.98 -4.00
N GLY A 446 5.16 -30.27 -3.53
CA GLY A 446 5.86 -31.53 -3.80
C GLY A 446 6.39 -31.66 -5.23
N LEU A 447 6.39 -30.59 -6.03
CA LEU A 447 6.82 -30.60 -7.44
C LEU A 447 8.33 -30.53 -7.61
N ILE A 448 9.05 -30.02 -6.61
CA ILE A 448 10.50 -29.95 -6.57
C ILE A 448 11.05 -30.33 -5.20
N GLU A 449 12.27 -30.83 -5.18
CA GLU A 449 13.04 -31.10 -3.97
C GLU A 449 14.48 -30.60 -4.12
N HIS A 450 15.06 -30.07 -3.05
CA HIS A 450 16.45 -29.67 -3.03
C HIS A 450 17.28 -30.77 -2.39
N ILE A 451 18.19 -31.37 -3.16
CA ILE A 451 19.03 -32.49 -2.73
C ILE A 451 20.44 -31.97 -2.45
N GLY A 452 20.97 -32.30 -1.28
CA GLY A 452 22.32 -31.98 -0.84
C GLY A 452 22.40 -30.72 0.04
N ALA A 453 23.62 -30.22 0.27
CA ALA A 453 23.87 -29.08 1.14
C ALA A 453 23.36 -27.78 0.52
N SER A 454 23.10 -26.74 1.37
CA SER A 454 22.63 -25.42 0.91
C SER A 454 23.60 -24.71 -0.05
N ARG A 455 24.88 -25.08 -0.04
CA ARG A 455 25.89 -24.69 -1.04
C ARG A 455 26.35 -25.95 -1.76
N GLY A 456 26.06 -26.07 -3.05
CA GLY A 456 26.47 -27.20 -3.90
C GLY A 456 25.45 -28.32 -4.06
N GLY A 457 24.23 -28.19 -3.52
CA GLY A 457 23.10 -29.07 -3.81
C GLY A 457 22.45 -28.75 -5.16
N TYR A 458 21.49 -29.59 -5.58
CA TYR A 458 20.75 -29.41 -6.82
C TYR A 458 19.24 -29.55 -6.61
N TRP A 459 18.47 -29.06 -7.57
CA TRP A 459 17.02 -29.18 -7.59
C TRP A 459 16.58 -30.38 -8.39
N GLU A 460 15.80 -31.25 -7.80
CA GLU A 460 15.13 -32.35 -8.46
C GLU A 460 13.67 -31.97 -8.72
N VAL A 461 13.24 -32.11 -9.98
CA VAL A 461 11.84 -31.91 -10.39
C VAL A 461 11.18 -33.28 -10.37
N LYS A 462 10.12 -33.42 -9.58
CA LYS A 462 9.33 -34.64 -9.41
C LYS A 462 8.26 -34.80 -10.47
#